data_f2a7e8ed2680e0e79458c2d9ceb90aa8
#
_entry.id   f2a7e8ed2680e0e79458c2d9ceb90aa8
#
_cell.length_a   1.000
_cell.length_b   1.000
_cell.length_c   1.000
_cell.angle_alpha   90.00
_cell.angle_beta   90.00
_cell.angle_gamma   90.00
#
_symmetry.space_group_name_H-M   'P 1'
#
loop_
_entity.id
_entity.type
_entity.pdbx_description
1 polymer ?
#
loop_
_entity_poly.entity_id
_entity_poly.type
_entity_poly.pdbx_seq_one_letter_code
_entity_poly.pdbx_strand_id
1 'polypeptide(L)'
;VGAVFAQVQTDADGRFAIDGIAPGVYSLAYDLKEGTQAARLGDSTFTTEGSQLVMTEIEISENNNYTAPMLGLKIDTSIGGMVWCDNAGEIAPLSGAEVILLDEKGSELQTATTGEDGIYRFDGLMPGNYRLRVTLPNGYVVVEKDDTRLKDGQNISVMTTYTAREGESDLIALRMSQHQLEQNIGAVQPGTLGDFCWLDLNGNGLQDEGELGLGNMRIELWRNDQLVAETTTDAYGYYTFENLYPGVYTLKPIYPAEVVPTRMRTDIPLIASILGENGESNPVQVTSASTTYTADLGFVLVDDDVLPANYGIGEKQDWTKK
;
A
#
# COMPACT_ATOMS: atom_id res chain seq x y z
N VAL A 1 50.90 10.10 -6.77
CA VAL A 1 50.91 9.01 -5.77
C VAL A 1 52.31 8.43 -5.79
N GLY A 2 53.01 8.44 -4.63
CA GLY A 2 54.37 7.86 -4.47
C GLY A 2 54.35 6.32 -4.62
N ALA A 3 55.52 5.70 -4.66
CA ALA A 3 55.64 4.25 -4.67
C ALA A 3 55.07 3.64 -3.39
N VAL A 4 54.34 2.53 -3.49
CA VAL A 4 53.88 1.78 -2.31
C VAL A 4 55.09 1.18 -1.60
N PHE A 5 55.32 1.56 -0.35
CA PHE A 5 56.42 1.08 0.46
C PHE A 5 56.07 -0.23 1.17
N ALA A 6 54.88 -0.33 1.74
CA ALA A 6 54.39 -1.51 2.44
C ALA A 6 52.85 -1.57 2.32
N GLN A 7 52.27 -2.78 2.37
CA GLN A 7 50.83 -3.01 2.39
C GLN A 7 50.51 -4.08 3.42
N VAL A 8 49.51 -3.83 4.24
CA VAL A 8 49.03 -4.74 5.28
C VAL A 8 47.50 -4.81 5.22
N GLN A 9 46.96 -5.88 5.78
CA GLN A 9 45.51 -5.99 6.00
C GLN A 9 45.20 -5.82 7.49
N THR A 10 44.02 -5.25 7.79
CA THR A 10 43.51 -5.21 9.16
C THR A 10 43.18 -6.61 9.64
N ASP A 11 43.44 -6.87 10.93
CA ASP A 11 42.98 -8.09 11.61
C ASP A 11 41.44 -8.07 11.86
N ALA A 12 40.93 -9.11 12.55
CA ALA A 12 39.51 -9.24 12.87
C ALA A 12 38.98 -8.10 13.79
N ASP A 13 39.87 -7.45 14.52
CA ASP A 13 39.56 -6.30 15.39
C ASP A 13 39.71 -4.95 14.66
N GLY A 14 40.04 -4.98 13.37
CA GLY A 14 40.28 -3.77 12.55
C GLY A 14 41.65 -3.11 12.81
N ARG A 15 42.59 -3.80 13.42
CA ARG A 15 43.93 -3.29 13.74
C ARG A 15 44.94 -3.68 12.67
N PHE A 16 45.94 -2.83 12.46
CA PHE A 16 47.08 -3.11 11.59
C PHE A 16 48.35 -2.53 12.20
N ALA A 17 49.50 -3.07 11.82
CA ALA A 17 50.83 -2.51 12.11
C ALA A 17 51.71 -2.64 10.87
N ILE A 18 52.53 -1.66 10.63
CA ILE A 18 53.59 -1.67 9.63
C ILE A 18 54.91 -1.41 10.38
N ASP A 19 55.76 -2.43 10.46
CA ASP A 19 57.01 -2.38 11.18
C ASP A 19 58.19 -2.11 10.23
N GLY A 20 59.29 -1.65 10.79
CA GLY A 20 60.55 -1.46 10.07
C GLY A 20 60.56 -0.29 9.08
N ILE A 21 59.72 0.73 9.32
CA ILE A 21 59.69 1.94 8.50
C ILE A 21 60.88 2.82 8.86
N ALA A 22 61.68 3.23 7.85
CA ALA A 22 62.76 4.19 8.04
C ALA A 22 62.21 5.59 8.39
N PRO A 23 62.99 6.44 9.09
CA PRO A 23 62.60 7.84 9.26
C PRO A 23 62.31 8.55 7.94
N GLY A 24 61.23 9.32 7.87
CA GLY A 24 60.81 10.02 6.67
C GLY A 24 59.34 10.49 6.71
N VAL A 25 58.88 11.09 5.62
CA VAL A 25 57.51 11.56 5.46
C VAL A 25 56.74 10.59 4.53
N TYR A 26 55.64 10.12 5.01
CA TYR A 26 54.83 9.08 4.35
C TYR A 26 53.36 9.53 4.18
N SER A 27 52.66 8.80 3.33
CA SER A 27 51.21 8.85 3.22
C SER A 27 50.65 7.46 3.54
N LEU A 28 49.54 7.42 4.28
CA LEU A 28 48.79 6.20 4.56
C LEU A 28 47.51 6.20 3.75
N ALA A 29 47.33 5.19 2.90
CA ALA A 29 46.12 5.01 2.13
C ALA A 29 45.35 3.78 2.62
N TYR A 30 44.04 3.95 2.84
CA TYR A 30 43.13 2.85 3.13
C TYR A 30 42.30 2.55 1.89
N ASP A 31 42.37 1.32 1.40
CA ASP A 31 41.45 0.83 0.38
C ASP A 31 40.09 0.59 1.04
N LEU A 32 39.07 1.36 0.64
CA LEU A 32 37.72 1.17 1.12
C LEU A 32 37.15 -0.10 0.51
N LYS A 33 36.58 -0.94 1.36
CA LYS A 33 35.78 -2.08 0.88
C LYS A 33 34.57 -1.57 0.09
N GLU A 34 34.30 -2.21 -1.02
CA GLU A 34 33.13 -1.87 -1.84
C GLU A 34 31.87 -1.76 -0.97
N GLY A 35 31.08 -0.69 -1.14
CA GLY A 35 29.86 -0.41 -0.38
C GLY A 35 30.09 0.21 0.99
N THR A 36 31.34 0.58 1.32
CA THR A 36 31.62 1.33 2.52
C THR A 36 32.03 2.76 2.19
N GLN A 37 31.70 3.68 3.10
CA GLN A 37 32.15 5.07 3.09
C GLN A 37 32.83 5.41 4.39
N ALA A 38 33.70 6.42 4.39
CA ALA A 38 34.19 6.96 5.63
C ALA A 38 33.06 7.49 6.50
N ALA A 39 32.98 7.05 7.73
CA ALA A 39 32.16 7.73 8.72
C ALA A 39 32.70 9.15 8.90
N ARG A 40 31.82 10.12 9.18
CA ARG A 40 32.23 11.50 9.41
C ARG A 40 33.21 11.51 10.60
N LEU A 41 34.48 11.69 10.29
CA LEU A 41 35.51 11.88 11.31
C LEU A 41 35.44 13.35 11.73
N GLY A 42 35.46 13.64 13.00
CA GLY A 42 35.75 14.99 13.53
C GLY A 42 37.01 15.52 12.84
N ASP A 43 37.76 16.40 13.24
CA ASP A 43 38.95 17.00 12.61
C ASP A 43 39.83 16.00 11.82
N SER A 44 39.36 15.49 10.67
CA SER A 44 40.06 14.42 9.98
C SER A 44 41.03 14.95 8.95
N THR A 45 42.27 14.51 9.08
CA THR A 45 43.39 14.68 8.15
C THR A 45 43.29 13.78 6.90
N PHE A 46 42.17 13.09 6.70
CA PHE A 46 41.96 12.22 5.55
C PHE A 46 41.27 12.94 4.39
N THR A 47 41.79 12.72 3.19
CA THR A 47 41.17 13.10 1.91
C THR A 47 40.69 11.86 1.16
N THR A 48 39.62 12.00 0.38
CA THR A 48 39.15 10.91 -0.48
C THR A 48 39.78 11.02 -1.86
N GLU A 49 40.50 9.98 -2.29
CA GLU A 49 41.08 9.86 -3.63
C GLU A 49 40.55 8.58 -4.32
N GLY A 50 39.52 8.71 -5.13
CA GLY A 50 38.85 7.55 -5.76
C GLY A 50 38.22 6.64 -4.69
N SER A 51 38.63 5.36 -4.65
CA SER A 51 38.19 4.36 -3.66
C SER A 51 39.06 4.31 -2.41
N GLN A 52 39.99 5.26 -2.26
CA GLN A 52 40.91 5.30 -1.13
C GLN A 52 40.65 6.51 -0.24
N LEU A 53 40.93 6.33 1.05
CA LEU A 53 41.09 7.42 2.00
C LEU A 53 42.58 7.59 2.27
N VAL A 54 43.10 8.78 2.02
CA VAL A 54 44.51 9.08 2.11
C VAL A 54 44.77 10.10 3.21
N MET A 55 45.73 9.81 4.06
CA MET A 55 46.32 10.73 5.00
C MET A 55 47.78 11.01 4.58
N THR A 56 48.10 12.26 4.36
CA THR A 56 49.45 12.72 3.92
C THR A 56 50.26 13.30 5.06
N GLU A 57 51.56 13.53 4.82
CA GLU A 57 52.44 14.23 5.72
C GLU A 57 52.64 13.55 7.09
N ILE A 58 52.62 12.19 7.11
CA ILE A 58 52.95 11.42 8.30
C ILE A 58 54.47 11.42 8.50
N GLU A 59 54.96 12.11 9.49
CA GLU A 59 56.39 12.14 9.83
C GLU A 59 56.75 10.99 10.78
N ILE A 60 57.62 10.10 10.33
CA ILE A 60 58.18 9.01 11.13
C ILE A 60 59.61 9.40 11.53
N SER A 61 59.86 9.49 12.82
CA SER A 61 61.18 9.82 13.41
C SER A 61 61.85 8.55 13.92
N GLU A 62 63.17 8.63 14.13
CA GLU A 62 63.93 7.52 14.73
C GLU A 62 63.39 7.13 16.12
N ASN A 63 63.23 5.83 16.35
CA ASN A 63 62.78 5.25 17.62
C ASN A 63 61.38 5.73 18.11
N ASN A 64 60.55 6.24 17.22
CA ASN A 64 59.19 6.68 17.55
C ASN A 64 58.14 5.82 16.85
N ASN A 65 57.10 5.42 17.61
CA ASN A 65 55.94 4.74 17.07
C ASN A 65 54.86 5.77 16.74
N TYR A 66 54.46 5.82 15.51
CA TYR A 66 53.31 6.64 15.09
C TYR A 66 52.01 5.82 15.24
N THR A 67 51.01 6.37 15.90
CA THR A 67 49.68 5.78 16.00
C THR A 67 48.73 6.49 15.02
N ALA A 68 48.35 5.79 13.97
CA ALA A 68 47.37 6.32 13.02
C ALA A 68 46.02 6.52 13.70
N PRO A 69 45.26 7.58 13.33
CA PRO A 69 43.94 7.79 13.86
C PRO A 69 43.01 6.66 13.42
N MET A 70 42.02 6.35 14.26
CA MET A 70 40.97 5.37 13.95
C MET A 70 40.11 5.84 12.77
N LEU A 71 39.95 4.96 11.78
CA LEU A 71 39.06 5.17 10.67
C LEU A 71 37.71 4.48 10.93
N GLY A 72 36.63 5.25 11.08
CA GLY A 72 35.29 4.73 11.12
C GLY A 72 34.76 4.54 9.70
N LEU A 73 34.13 3.39 9.42
CA LEU A 73 33.44 3.11 8.16
C LEU A 73 31.95 2.97 8.41
N LYS A 74 31.14 3.42 7.46
CA LYS A 74 29.71 3.16 7.41
C LYS A 74 29.36 2.41 6.13
N ILE A 75 28.32 1.59 6.17
CA ILE A 75 27.78 0.91 5.00
C ILE A 75 26.85 1.87 4.29
N ASP A 76 27.03 2.04 2.97
CA ASP A 76 26.24 2.92 2.13
C ASP A 76 25.20 2.11 1.33
N THR A 77 24.20 1.66 2.04
CA THR A 77 23.07 0.90 1.49
C THR A 77 21.79 1.32 2.19
N SER A 78 20.69 1.27 1.48
CA SER A 78 19.38 1.59 2.06
C SER A 78 18.22 0.89 1.37
N ILE A 79 17.14 0.69 2.14
CA ILE A 79 15.81 0.34 1.66
C ILE A 79 14.86 1.45 2.11
N GLY A 80 13.98 1.90 1.23
CA GLY A 80 13.01 2.93 1.55
C GLY A 80 12.00 3.13 0.43
N GLY A 81 11.09 4.04 0.67
CA GLY A 81 10.03 4.39 -0.27
C GLY A 81 9.06 5.39 0.34
N MET A 82 7.94 5.55 -0.30
CA MET A 82 6.84 6.38 0.16
C MET A 82 5.62 5.50 0.48
N VAL A 83 4.98 5.76 1.61
CA VAL A 83 3.62 5.30 1.85
C VAL A 83 2.68 6.38 1.30
N TRP A 84 1.85 6.00 0.37
CA TRP A 84 0.92 6.90 -0.31
C TRP A 84 -0.52 6.44 -0.13
N CYS A 85 -1.48 7.34 -0.26
CA CYS A 85 -2.90 7.01 -0.30
C CYS A 85 -3.58 7.57 -1.55
N ASP A 86 -4.60 6.85 -2.01
CA ASP A 86 -5.54 7.36 -3.00
C ASP A 86 -6.58 8.23 -2.28
N ASN A 87 -6.54 9.52 -2.55
CA ASN A 87 -7.49 10.50 -2.06
C ASN A 87 -8.39 10.95 -3.22
N ALA A 88 -9.50 10.23 -3.41
CA ALA A 88 -10.49 10.50 -4.46
C ALA A 88 -9.90 10.56 -5.90
N GLY A 89 -8.92 9.72 -6.20
CA GLY A 89 -8.24 9.63 -7.50
C GLY A 89 -6.95 10.44 -7.59
N GLU A 90 -6.55 11.15 -6.54
CA GLU A 90 -5.26 11.83 -6.42
C GLU A 90 -4.37 11.10 -5.42
N ILE A 91 -3.12 10.87 -5.79
CA ILE A 91 -2.14 10.25 -4.90
C ILE A 91 -1.56 11.30 -3.98
N ALA A 92 -1.62 11.03 -2.69
CA ALA A 92 -1.06 11.87 -1.64
C ALA A 92 -0.16 11.06 -0.70
N PRO A 93 0.88 11.66 -0.09
CA PRO A 93 1.67 11.00 0.94
C PRO A 93 0.80 10.67 2.16
N LEU A 94 1.05 9.51 2.78
CA LEU A 94 0.33 9.07 3.98
C LEU A 94 1.23 9.11 5.21
N SER A 95 0.89 9.97 6.15
CA SER A 95 1.54 10.09 7.46
C SER A 95 1.02 9.05 8.45
N GLY A 96 1.87 8.66 9.42
CA GLY A 96 1.50 7.80 10.53
C GLY A 96 1.43 6.31 10.20
N ALA A 97 1.92 5.88 9.03
CA ALA A 97 2.12 4.48 8.74
C ALA A 97 3.39 3.96 9.44
N GLU A 98 3.30 2.86 10.14
CA GLU A 98 4.43 2.16 10.72
C GLU A 98 4.97 1.15 9.72
N VAL A 99 6.25 1.29 9.36
CA VAL A 99 6.95 0.37 8.46
C VAL A 99 8.07 -0.31 9.24
N ILE A 100 8.10 -1.63 9.21
CA ILE A 100 9.06 -2.48 9.90
C ILE A 100 9.91 -3.19 8.87
N LEU A 101 11.23 -3.08 9.00
CA LEU A 101 12.19 -3.87 8.23
C LEU A 101 12.40 -5.20 8.92
N LEU A 102 12.24 -6.29 8.17
CA LEU A 102 12.44 -7.66 8.63
C LEU A 102 13.63 -8.29 7.93
N ASP A 103 14.32 -9.20 8.62
CA ASP A 103 15.28 -10.12 7.98
C ASP A 103 14.56 -11.19 7.16
N GLU A 104 15.33 -12.02 6.46
CA GLU A 104 14.81 -13.15 5.65
C GLU A 104 13.98 -14.15 6.47
N LYS A 105 14.22 -14.24 7.78
CA LYS A 105 13.53 -15.15 8.70
C LYS A 105 12.28 -14.54 9.34
N GLY A 106 12.01 -13.25 9.06
CA GLY A 106 10.89 -12.50 9.61
C GLY A 106 11.17 -11.86 10.98
N SER A 107 12.44 -11.78 11.42
CA SER A 107 12.80 -11.07 12.65
C SER A 107 12.83 -9.56 12.39
N GLU A 108 12.27 -8.78 13.30
CA GLU A 108 12.23 -7.32 13.20
C GLU A 108 13.62 -6.71 13.45
N LEU A 109 14.08 -5.85 12.54
CA LEU A 109 15.39 -5.21 12.59
C LEU A 109 15.29 -3.73 12.93
N GLN A 110 14.45 -2.99 12.23
CA GLN A 110 14.26 -1.55 12.38
C GLN A 110 12.81 -1.20 12.13
N THR A 111 12.35 -0.08 12.72
CA THR A 111 11.00 0.46 12.53
C THR A 111 11.11 1.94 12.17
N ALA A 112 10.25 2.38 11.24
CA ALA A 112 10.09 3.77 10.86
C ALA A 112 8.61 4.14 10.83
N THR A 113 8.27 5.36 11.23
CA THR A 113 6.92 5.90 11.08
C THR A 113 6.96 7.05 10.08
N THR A 114 6.05 7.05 9.10
CA THR A 114 6.01 8.08 8.06
C THR A 114 5.59 9.43 8.62
N GLY A 115 6.26 10.50 8.16
CA GLY A 115 5.91 11.89 8.38
C GLY A 115 4.89 12.42 7.35
N GLU A 116 4.74 13.75 7.28
CA GLU A 116 3.83 14.42 6.33
C GLU A 116 4.19 14.19 4.86
N ASP A 117 5.45 13.87 4.57
CA ASP A 117 5.96 13.51 3.25
C ASP A 117 5.73 12.04 2.86
N GLY A 118 5.21 11.24 3.78
CA GLY A 118 4.97 9.81 3.60
C GLY A 118 6.24 8.95 3.47
N ILE A 119 7.45 9.52 3.62
CA ILE A 119 8.70 8.84 3.35
C ILE A 119 9.14 8.00 4.55
N TYR A 120 9.65 6.81 4.27
CA TYR A 120 10.37 5.97 5.22
C TYR A 120 11.69 5.50 4.61
N ARG A 121 12.71 5.27 5.46
CA ARG A 121 14.03 4.85 5.02
C ARG A 121 14.79 4.12 6.13
N PHE A 122 15.47 3.06 5.74
CA PHE A 122 16.39 2.27 6.55
C PHE A 122 17.77 2.33 5.92
N ASP A 123 18.75 2.90 6.61
CA ASP A 123 20.11 3.10 6.14
C ASP A 123 21.11 2.15 6.81
N GLY A 124 22.28 1.99 6.18
CA GLY A 124 23.40 1.24 6.76
C GLY A 124 23.15 -0.27 6.86
N LEU A 125 22.35 -0.81 5.98
CA LEU A 125 21.99 -2.22 5.98
C LEU A 125 23.11 -3.09 5.41
N MET A 126 23.33 -4.28 5.99
CA MET A 126 24.20 -5.27 5.37
C MET A 126 23.57 -5.82 4.09
N PRO A 127 24.37 -6.22 3.08
CA PRO A 127 23.82 -6.96 1.95
C PRO A 127 23.08 -8.23 2.41
N GLY A 128 21.90 -8.49 1.85
CA GLY A 128 21.05 -9.60 2.28
C GLY A 128 19.65 -9.53 1.69
N ASN A 129 18.79 -10.39 2.18
CA ASN A 129 17.37 -10.42 1.81
C ASN A 129 16.55 -9.86 2.97
N TYR A 130 15.62 -8.98 2.64
CA TYR A 130 14.79 -8.27 3.60
C TYR A 130 13.32 -8.35 3.20
N ARG A 131 12.42 -8.08 4.14
CA ARG A 131 11.00 -7.83 3.90
C ARG A 131 10.60 -6.53 4.57
N LEU A 132 9.53 -5.96 4.09
CA LEU A 132 8.85 -4.84 4.71
C LEU A 132 7.51 -5.33 5.23
N ARG A 133 7.17 -4.94 6.46
CA ARG A 133 5.83 -5.04 7.02
C ARG A 133 5.32 -3.64 7.26
N VAL A 134 4.09 -3.39 6.92
CA VAL A 134 3.43 -2.11 7.16
C VAL A 134 2.21 -2.30 8.05
N THR A 135 1.98 -1.35 8.94
CA THR A 135 0.69 -1.15 9.63
C THR A 135 0.20 0.25 9.30
N LEU A 136 -0.92 0.34 8.59
CA LEU A 136 -1.52 1.60 8.17
C LEU A 136 -2.31 2.27 9.32
N PRO A 137 -2.49 3.60 9.29
CA PRO A 137 -3.38 4.31 10.18
C PRO A 137 -4.83 3.78 10.08
N ASN A 138 -5.65 4.07 11.10
CA ASN A 138 -7.06 3.73 11.09
C ASN A 138 -7.79 4.35 9.89
N GLY A 139 -8.71 3.60 9.29
CA GLY A 139 -9.49 4.04 8.13
C GLY A 139 -8.85 3.76 6.79
N TYR A 140 -7.64 3.17 6.74
CA TYR A 140 -6.97 2.78 5.50
C TYR A 140 -6.83 1.27 5.40
N VAL A 141 -6.80 0.77 4.17
CA VAL A 141 -6.48 -0.62 3.82
C VAL A 141 -5.33 -0.65 2.83
N VAL A 142 -4.54 -1.74 2.88
CA VAL A 142 -3.34 -1.90 2.05
C VAL A 142 -3.73 -2.15 0.59
N VAL A 143 -3.00 -1.51 -0.34
CA VAL A 143 -3.11 -1.74 -1.79
C VAL A 143 -2.26 -2.94 -2.21
N GLU A 144 -2.83 -3.82 -3.00
CA GLU A 144 -2.15 -4.98 -3.59
C GLU A 144 -1.05 -4.57 -4.58
N LYS A 145 0.01 -5.39 -4.69
CA LYS A 145 1.15 -5.16 -5.56
C LYS A 145 0.78 -4.91 -7.03
N ASP A 146 -0.18 -5.62 -7.57
CA ASP A 146 -0.54 -5.57 -8.99
C ASP A 146 -1.83 -4.76 -9.23
N ASP A 147 -2.17 -3.85 -8.33
CA ASP A 147 -3.34 -3.01 -8.49
C ASP A 147 -3.14 -1.99 -9.62
N THR A 148 -3.82 -2.21 -10.74
CA THR A 148 -3.69 -1.42 -11.98
C THR A 148 -4.42 -0.08 -11.96
N ARG A 149 -5.04 0.31 -10.84
CA ARG A 149 -5.78 1.59 -10.74
C ARG A 149 -4.87 2.81 -10.82
N LEU A 150 -3.59 2.64 -10.57
CA LEU A 150 -2.58 3.67 -10.70
C LEU A 150 -2.05 3.67 -12.13
N LYS A 151 -2.62 4.52 -12.97
CA LYS A 151 -2.40 4.55 -14.44
C LYS A 151 -0.97 4.89 -14.88
N ASP A 152 -0.12 5.40 -14.01
CA ASP A 152 1.15 6.00 -14.41
C ASP A 152 2.39 5.19 -14.03
N GLY A 153 2.26 3.98 -13.50
CA GLY A 153 3.39 3.07 -13.22
C GLY A 153 4.38 3.56 -12.15
N GLN A 154 4.16 4.71 -11.53
CA GLN A 154 5.12 5.33 -10.62
C GLN A 154 4.91 4.99 -9.14
N ASN A 155 3.74 4.50 -8.73
CA ASN A 155 3.45 4.22 -7.33
C ASN A 155 2.84 2.83 -7.14
N ILE A 156 3.55 1.80 -7.59
CA ILE A 156 3.15 0.40 -7.39
C ILE A 156 3.37 0.05 -5.93
N SER A 157 2.37 -0.50 -5.25
CA SER A 157 2.54 -1.07 -3.92
C SER A 157 3.39 -2.34 -4.00
N VAL A 158 4.33 -2.50 -3.05
CA VAL A 158 5.17 -3.72 -2.97
C VAL A 158 4.55 -4.81 -2.08
N MET A 159 3.35 -4.59 -1.55
CA MET A 159 2.68 -5.50 -0.62
C MET A 159 2.06 -6.68 -1.35
N THR A 160 2.49 -7.90 -1.04
CA THR A 160 2.03 -9.14 -1.67
C THR A 160 1.13 -9.98 -0.76
N THR A 161 1.29 -9.82 0.56
CA THR A 161 0.42 -10.45 1.56
C THR A 161 -0.17 -9.34 2.43
N TYR A 162 -1.48 -9.34 2.65
CA TYR A 162 -2.12 -8.28 3.40
C TYR A 162 -3.39 -8.77 4.11
N THR A 163 -3.69 -8.10 5.19
CA THR A 163 -5.00 -8.02 5.83
C THR A 163 -5.40 -6.54 5.83
N ALA A 164 -6.61 -6.18 6.12
CA ALA A 164 -7.08 -4.79 6.01
C ALA A 164 -5.96 -3.72 6.15
N ARG A 165 -5.40 -3.54 7.35
CA ARG A 165 -4.41 -2.49 7.66
C ARG A 165 -2.95 -2.94 7.61
N GLU A 166 -2.68 -4.23 7.55
CA GLU A 166 -1.34 -4.79 7.62
C GLU A 166 -0.97 -5.43 6.28
N GLY A 167 0.26 -5.24 5.85
CA GLY A 167 0.79 -5.84 4.65
C GLY A 167 2.25 -6.23 4.79
N GLU A 168 2.68 -7.23 4.02
CA GLU A 168 4.06 -7.69 3.95
C GLU A 168 4.50 -7.81 2.49
N SER A 169 5.74 -7.42 2.21
CA SER A 169 6.32 -7.48 0.86
C SER A 169 6.92 -8.86 0.56
N ASP A 170 7.20 -9.11 -0.72
CA ASP A 170 8.16 -10.14 -1.12
C ASP A 170 9.57 -9.84 -0.57
N LEU A 171 10.48 -10.81 -0.74
CA LEU A 171 11.89 -10.60 -0.41
C LEU A 171 12.52 -9.54 -1.31
N ILE A 172 13.16 -8.56 -0.69
CA ILE A 172 13.93 -7.49 -1.31
C ILE A 172 15.41 -7.84 -1.18
N ALA A 173 16.05 -8.16 -2.30
CA ALA A 173 17.48 -8.46 -2.33
C ALA A 173 18.27 -7.15 -2.35
N LEU A 174 19.07 -6.90 -1.32
CA LEU A 174 19.94 -5.74 -1.20
C LEU A 174 21.40 -6.14 -1.40
N ARG A 175 22.06 -5.51 -2.37
CA ARG A 175 23.48 -5.69 -2.65
C ARG A 175 24.30 -4.56 -2.05
N MET A 176 25.62 -4.75 -2.00
CA MET A 176 26.56 -3.71 -1.58
C MET A 176 26.40 -2.44 -2.42
N SER A 177 26.46 -1.27 -1.81
CA SER A 177 26.27 0.05 -2.45
C SER A 177 24.95 0.25 -3.18
N GLN A 178 23.93 -0.53 -2.84
CA GLN A 178 22.61 -0.43 -3.48
C GLN A 178 21.63 0.36 -2.59
N HIS A 179 20.86 1.23 -3.24
CA HIS A 179 19.74 1.94 -2.64
C HIS A 179 18.44 1.50 -3.31
N GLN A 180 17.59 0.82 -2.56
CA GLN A 180 16.27 0.35 -2.98
C GLN A 180 15.21 1.33 -2.45
N LEU A 181 15.11 2.53 -3.07
CA LEU A 181 14.28 3.64 -2.58
C LEU A 181 12.89 3.73 -3.22
N GLU A 182 12.53 2.77 -4.06
CA GLU A 182 11.25 2.70 -4.74
C GLU A 182 10.34 1.60 -4.16
N GLN A 183 10.54 1.24 -2.90
CA GLN A 183 9.71 0.25 -2.20
C GLN A 183 8.44 0.93 -1.68
N ASN A 184 7.60 1.41 -2.60
CA ASN A 184 6.41 2.18 -2.24
C ASN A 184 5.30 1.28 -1.70
N ILE A 185 4.50 1.82 -0.79
CA ILE A 185 3.38 1.12 -0.15
C ILE A 185 2.11 1.93 -0.39
N GLY A 186 1.11 1.30 -0.98
CA GLY A 186 -0.15 1.93 -1.27
C GLY A 186 -1.19 1.71 -0.18
N ALA A 187 -2.03 2.71 0.01
CA ALA A 187 -3.17 2.70 0.91
C ALA A 187 -4.41 3.28 0.22
N VAL A 188 -5.58 2.77 0.55
CA VAL A 188 -6.87 3.31 0.12
C VAL A 188 -7.81 3.38 1.30
N GLN A 189 -8.77 4.29 1.28
CA GLN A 189 -9.88 4.28 2.23
C GLN A 189 -11.00 3.39 1.67
N PRO A 190 -11.61 2.52 2.48
CA PRO A 190 -12.76 1.75 2.06
C PRO A 190 -13.92 2.64 1.64
N GLY A 191 -14.67 2.17 0.65
CA GLY A 191 -15.92 2.79 0.24
C GLY A 191 -17.15 2.05 0.76
N THR A 192 -18.31 2.61 0.49
CA THR A 192 -19.63 2.04 0.78
C THR A 192 -20.44 1.98 -0.50
N LEU A 193 -21.19 0.91 -0.67
CA LEU A 193 -22.12 0.70 -1.78
C LEU A 193 -23.45 0.25 -1.22
N GLY A 194 -24.53 0.83 -1.68
CA GLY A 194 -25.86 0.43 -1.32
C GLY A 194 -26.88 1.30 -2.00
N ASP A 195 -28.11 1.10 -1.70
CA ASP A 195 -29.24 1.96 -1.83
C ASP A 195 -30.55 1.20 -1.53
N PHE A 196 -31.38 1.01 -2.52
CA PHE A 196 -32.78 0.68 -2.35
C PHE A 196 -33.23 -0.43 -3.29
N CYS A 197 -34.05 -1.34 -2.76
CA CYS A 197 -34.72 -2.38 -3.49
C CYS A 197 -36.23 -2.14 -3.40
N TRP A 198 -36.94 -2.07 -4.55
CA TRP A 198 -38.35 -1.70 -4.53
C TRP A 198 -39.20 -2.47 -5.55
N LEU A 199 -40.49 -2.40 -5.34
CA LEU A 199 -41.50 -2.90 -6.25
C LEU A 199 -41.97 -1.75 -7.16
N ASP A 200 -41.61 -1.83 -8.42
CA ASP A 200 -41.99 -0.90 -9.49
C ASP A 200 -43.39 -1.28 -9.96
N LEU A 201 -44.39 -0.53 -9.50
CA LEU A 201 -45.80 -0.85 -9.75
C LEU A 201 -46.27 -0.53 -11.19
N ASN A 202 -45.58 0.38 -11.86
CA ASN A 202 -45.94 0.80 -13.21
C ASN A 202 -44.98 0.29 -14.30
N GLY A 203 -43.89 -0.38 -13.92
CA GLY A 203 -42.94 -1.01 -14.83
C GLY A 203 -42.09 -0.01 -15.63
N ASN A 204 -41.91 1.23 -15.15
CA ASN A 204 -41.18 2.25 -15.87
C ASN A 204 -39.65 2.27 -15.57
N GLY A 205 -39.21 1.52 -14.56
CA GLY A 205 -37.83 1.40 -14.13
C GLY A 205 -37.31 2.56 -13.25
N LEU A 206 -38.21 3.38 -12.73
CA LEU A 206 -37.93 4.51 -11.85
C LEU A 206 -38.67 4.35 -10.54
N GLN A 207 -38.09 4.90 -9.47
CA GLN A 207 -38.75 5.00 -8.17
C GLN A 207 -39.78 6.13 -8.20
N ASP A 208 -41.05 5.77 -8.12
CA ASP A 208 -42.17 6.74 -8.16
C ASP A 208 -42.83 6.89 -6.78
N GLU A 209 -43.58 7.99 -6.65
CA GLU A 209 -44.34 8.23 -5.42
C GLU A 209 -45.43 7.15 -5.25
N GLY A 210 -45.39 6.44 -4.10
CA GLY A 210 -46.35 5.38 -3.78
C GLY A 210 -45.83 3.98 -4.00
N GLU A 211 -44.66 3.82 -4.60
CA GLU A 211 -43.98 2.54 -4.70
C GLU A 211 -43.30 2.16 -3.36
N LEU A 212 -43.23 0.87 -3.12
CA LEU A 212 -42.87 0.32 -1.82
C LEU A 212 -41.53 -0.41 -1.88
N GLY A 213 -40.72 -0.29 -0.81
CA GLY A 213 -39.50 -1.03 -0.70
C GLY A 213 -39.72 -2.52 -0.45
N LEU A 214 -38.80 -3.34 -1.00
CA LEU A 214 -38.79 -4.79 -0.80
C LEU A 214 -37.84 -5.19 0.31
N GLY A 215 -38.38 -5.52 1.48
CA GLY A 215 -37.61 -6.02 2.62
C GLY A 215 -37.30 -7.51 2.49
N ASN A 216 -36.23 -7.93 3.21
CA ASN A 216 -35.73 -9.31 3.23
C ASN A 216 -35.20 -9.86 1.90
N MET A 217 -34.85 -8.98 0.94
CA MET A 217 -34.19 -9.37 -0.30
C MET A 217 -32.69 -9.62 -0.01
N ARG A 218 -32.24 -10.85 -0.23
CA ARG A 218 -30.80 -11.16 -0.15
C ARG A 218 -30.10 -10.64 -1.39
N ILE A 219 -28.99 -9.95 -1.20
CA ILE A 219 -28.19 -9.37 -2.27
C ILE A 219 -26.75 -9.83 -2.12
N GLU A 220 -26.20 -10.41 -3.17
CA GLU A 220 -24.82 -10.83 -3.27
C GLU A 220 -24.01 -9.75 -3.97
N LEU A 221 -22.81 -9.46 -3.45
CA LEU A 221 -21.85 -8.54 -4.02
C LEU A 221 -20.68 -9.33 -4.62
N TRP A 222 -20.46 -9.15 -5.92
CA TRP A 222 -19.44 -9.87 -6.68
C TRP A 222 -18.38 -8.93 -7.23
N ARG A 223 -17.11 -9.42 -7.27
CA ARG A 223 -15.96 -8.74 -7.90
C ARG A 223 -15.08 -9.77 -8.57
N ASN A 224 -14.73 -9.57 -9.85
CA ASN A 224 -13.90 -10.51 -10.63
C ASN A 224 -14.41 -11.96 -10.54
N ASP A 225 -15.70 -12.17 -10.73
CA ASP A 225 -16.40 -13.47 -10.66
C ASP A 225 -16.29 -14.19 -9.30
N GLN A 226 -15.95 -13.46 -8.24
CA GLN A 226 -15.91 -13.96 -6.88
C GLN A 226 -16.94 -13.27 -6.00
N LEU A 227 -17.62 -14.06 -5.16
CA LEU A 227 -18.51 -13.53 -4.12
C LEU A 227 -17.68 -12.84 -3.04
N VAL A 228 -17.90 -11.55 -2.84
CA VAL A 228 -17.15 -10.73 -1.88
C VAL A 228 -17.90 -10.57 -0.55
N ALA A 229 -19.21 -10.32 -0.64
CA ALA A 229 -20.06 -10.09 0.51
C ALA A 229 -21.54 -10.40 0.19
N GLU A 230 -22.33 -10.54 1.25
CA GLU A 230 -23.79 -10.69 1.17
C GLU A 230 -24.45 -9.75 2.17
N THR A 231 -25.60 -9.22 1.83
CA THR A 231 -26.47 -8.45 2.73
C THR A 231 -27.93 -8.80 2.48
N THR A 232 -28.81 -8.27 3.34
CA THR A 232 -30.25 -8.41 3.16
C THR A 232 -30.88 -7.05 3.36
N THR A 233 -31.85 -6.68 2.52
CA THR A 233 -32.57 -5.43 2.68
C THR A 233 -33.32 -5.40 4.03
N ASP A 234 -33.37 -4.23 4.63
CA ASP A 234 -34.20 -3.97 5.81
C ASP A 234 -35.70 -4.03 5.46
N ALA A 235 -36.57 -3.82 6.46
CA ALA A 235 -38.03 -3.86 6.28
C ALA A 235 -38.52 -2.80 5.29
N TYR A 236 -37.75 -1.79 4.98
CA TYR A 236 -38.08 -0.69 4.09
C TYR A 236 -37.45 -0.82 2.70
N GLY A 237 -36.62 -1.85 2.46
CA GLY A 237 -35.96 -2.10 1.19
C GLY A 237 -34.54 -1.52 1.08
N TYR A 238 -33.99 -0.91 2.13
CA TYR A 238 -32.61 -0.40 2.09
C TYR A 238 -31.59 -1.49 2.35
N TYR A 239 -30.45 -1.39 1.68
CA TYR A 239 -29.30 -2.25 1.89
C TYR A 239 -28.00 -1.48 1.77
N THR A 240 -26.95 -2.00 2.41
CA THR A 240 -25.62 -1.42 2.33
C THR A 240 -24.55 -2.50 2.44
N PHE A 241 -23.43 -2.27 1.75
CA PHE A 241 -22.15 -2.95 1.92
C PHE A 241 -21.11 -1.92 2.31
N GLU A 242 -20.52 -2.10 3.47
CA GLU A 242 -19.53 -1.21 4.03
C GLU A 242 -18.12 -1.82 3.92
N ASN A 243 -17.10 -0.98 4.13
CA ASN A 243 -15.69 -1.40 4.14
C ASN A 243 -15.23 -2.07 2.85
N LEU A 244 -15.77 -1.63 1.70
CA LEU A 244 -15.43 -2.16 0.40
C LEU A 244 -14.11 -1.58 -0.09
N TYR A 245 -13.23 -2.47 -0.55
CA TYR A 245 -12.05 -2.06 -1.28
C TYR A 245 -12.45 -1.34 -2.58
N PRO A 246 -11.87 -0.19 -2.94
CA PRO A 246 -12.23 0.48 -4.19
C PRO A 246 -12.09 -0.43 -5.41
N GLY A 247 -13.08 -0.40 -6.30
CA GLY A 247 -13.11 -1.31 -7.45
C GLY A 247 -14.48 -1.34 -8.12
N VAL A 248 -14.62 -2.23 -9.10
CA VAL A 248 -15.86 -2.44 -9.83
C VAL A 248 -16.56 -3.68 -9.28
N TYR A 249 -17.82 -3.54 -8.96
CA TYR A 249 -18.66 -4.59 -8.38
C TYR A 249 -19.90 -4.85 -9.21
N THR A 250 -20.46 -6.07 -9.07
CA THR A 250 -21.75 -6.47 -9.63
C THR A 250 -22.64 -6.95 -8.48
N LEU A 251 -23.88 -6.49 -8.45
CA LEU A 251 -24.90 -6.93 -7.50
C LEU A 251 -25.75 -8.03 -8.14
N LYS A 252 -26.00 -9.08 -7.37
CA LYS A 252 -26.87 -10.20 -7.76
C LYS A 252 -27.92 -10.43 -6.67
N PRO A 253 -29.08 -9.83 -6.78
CA PRO A 253 -30.19 -10.08 -5.86
C PRO A 253 -30.71 -11.50 -6.04
N ILE A 254 -31.05 -12.16 -4.95
CA ILE A 254 -31.73 -13.45 -4.92
C ILE A 254 -33.22 -13.17 -4.64
N TYR A 255 -34.04 -13.27 -5.65
CA TYR A 255 -35.45 -12.92 -5.63
C TYR A 255 -36.36 -14.11 -5.91
N PRO A 256 -37.63 -14.10 -5.43
CA PRO A 256 -38.58 -15.18 -5.65
C PRO A 256 -39.12 -15.15 -7.08
N ALA A 257 -39.77 -16.24 -7.47
CA ALA A 257 -40.33 -16.40 -8.85
C ALA A 257 -41.47 -15.45 -9.18
N GLU A 258 -42.08 -14.84 -8.16
CA GLU A 258 -43.22 -13.90 -8.28
C GLU A 258 -42.81 -12.50 -8.73
N VAL A 259 -41.51 -12.21 -8.76
CA VAL A 259 -40.96 -10.94 -9.27
C VAL A 259 -39.86 -11.18 -10.30
N VAL A 260 -39.74 -10.21 -11.20
CA VAL A 260 -38.60 -10.14 -12.14
C VAL A 260 -38.02 -8.74 -12.13
N PRO A 261 -36.75 -8.56 -12.52
CA PRO A 261 -36.17 -7.23 -12.67
C PRO A 261 -37.03 -6.32 -13.53
N THR A 262 -37.26 -5.09 -13.07
CA THR A 262 -37.93 -4.09 -13.90
C THR A 262 -36.98 -3.59 -14.99
N ARG A 263 -37.53 -2.73 -15.85
CA ARG A 263 -36.77 -2.13 -16.94
C ARG A 263 -35.60 -1.32 -16.40
N MET A 264 -34.39 -1.70 -16.80
CA MET A 264 -33.17 -0.91 -16.49
C MET A 264 -33.22 0.46 -17.19
N ARG A 265 -32.79 1.50 -16.46
CA ARG A 265 -32.63 2.86 -16.99
C ARG A 265 -31.31 3.46 -16.58
N THR A 266 -30.73 4.29 -17.44
CA THR A 266 -29.44 4.94 -17.22
C THR A 266 -29.52 6.46 -17.32
N ASP A 267 -30.69 6.98 -17.62
CA ASP A 267 -30.93 8.41 -17.85
C ASP A 267 -31.18 9.21 -16.57
N ILE A 268 -31.61 8.54 -15.48
CA ILE A 268 -31.85 9.16 -14.17
C ILE A 268 -31.22 8.29 -13.06
N PRO A 269 -29.88 8.30 -12.88
CA PRO A 269 -29.17 7.33 -12.04
C PRO A 269 -29.58 7.27 -10.57
N LEU A 270 -30.12 8.36 -10.02
CA LEU A 270 -30.45 8.46 -8.58
C LEU A 270 -31.72 7.72 -8.16
N ILE A 271 -32.58 7.34 -9.12
CA ILE A 271 -33.87 6.70 -8.86
C ILE A 271 -34.21 5.58 -9.85
N ALA A 272 -33.23 5.19 -10.66
CA ALA A 272 -33.43 4.22 -11.74
C ALA A 272 -32.88 2.84 -11.38
N SER A 273 -33.57 1.79 -11.76
CA SER A 273 -33.08 0.43 -11.65
C SER A 273 -31.82 0.22 -12.49
N ILE A 274 -30.80 -0.36 -11.86
CA ILE A 274 -29.56 -0.79 -12.53
C ILE A 274 -29.53 -2.27 -12.88
N LEU A 275 -30.63 -3.02 -12.61
CA LEU A 275 -30.73 -4.45 -12.93
C LEU A 275 -30.94 -4.68 -14.41
N GLY A 276 -30.12 -5.56 -14.99
CA GLY A 276 -30.36 -6.12 -16.31
C GLY A 276 -31.41 -7.24 -16.29
N GLU A 277 -31.89 -7.62 -17.47
CA GLU A 277 -32.85 -8.72 -17.64
C GLU A 277 -32.34 -10.08 -17.13
N ASN A 278 -31.01 -10.24 -17.02
CA ASN A 278 -30.37 -11.41 -16.47
C ASN A 278 -30.39 -11.45 -14.93
N GLY A 279 -30.96 -10.45 -14.28
CA GLY A 279 -31.00 -10.32 -12.81
C GLY A 279 -29.70 -9.85 -12.16
N GLU A 280 -28.70 -9.41 -12.93
CA GLU A 280 -27.47 -8.82 -12.42
C GLU A 280 -27.44 -7.31 -12.67
N SER A 281 -26.81 -6.56 -11.79
CA SER A 281 -26.64 -5.13 -12.00
C SER A 281 -25.63 -4.83 -13.11
N ASN A 282 -25.72 -3.63 -13.68
CA ASN A 282 -24.57 -3.04 -14.34
C ASN A 282 -23.37 -2.96 -13.37
N PRO A 283 -22.13 -2.94 -13.89
CA PRO A 283 -20.95 -2.72 -13.05
C PRO A 283 -21.05 -1.39 -12.30
N VAL A 284 -20.88 -1.45 -10.98
CA VAL A 284 -20.91 -0.29 -10.07
C VAL A 284 -19.51 0.01 -9.58
N GLN A 285 -19.07 1.25 -9.79
CA GLN A 285 -17.75 1.71 -9.33
C GLN A 285 -17.83 2.20 -7.90
N VAL A 286 -17.00 1.62 -7.01
CA VAL A 286 -16.73 2.14 -5.68
C VAL A 286 -15.35 2.79 -5.71
N THR A 287 -15.24 4.05 -5.29
CA THR A 287 -13.98 4.78 -5.18
C THR A 287 -13.53 4.92 -3.74
N SER A 288 -12.28 5.32 -3.51
CA SER A 288 -11.73 5.52 -2.17
C SER A 288 -12.57 6.55 -1.39
N ALA A 289 -12.88 6.24 -0.14
CA ALA A 289 -13.68 7.07 0.78
C ALA A 289 -15.08 7.46 0.26
N SER A 290 -15.59 6.82 -0.81
CA SER A 290 -16.88 7.18 -1.38
C SER A 290 -18.03 6.40 -0.76
N THR A 291 -19.21 7.02 -0.81
CA THR A 291 -20.49 6.33 -0.62
C THR A 291 -21.26 6.37 -1.93
N THR A 292 -21.60 5.21 -2.47
CA THR A 292 -22.34 5.06 -3.73
C THR A 292 -23.78 4.71 -3.40
N TYR A 293 -24.70 5.68 -3.58
CA TYR A 293 -26.14 5.55 -3.39
C TYR A 293 -26.91 5.61 -4.73
N THR A 294 -26.42 4.90 -5.73
CA THR A 294 -27.04 4.81 -7.05
C THR A 294 -27.20 3.36 -7.50
N ALA A 295 -27.21 2.46 -6.53
CA ALA A 295 -27.31 1.03 -6.79
C ALA A 295 -28.73 0.53 -6.51
N ASP A 296 -29.68 1.17 -7.13
CA ASP A 296 -31.12 0.87 -6.98
C ASP A 296 -31.54 -0.40 -7.75
N LEU A 297 -32.30 -1.26 -7.09
CA LEU A 297 -32.73 -2.58 -7.62
C LEU A 297 -34.25 -2.65 -7.69
N GLY A 298 -34.79 -2.44 -8.88
CA GLY A 298 -36.24 -2.44 -9.11
C GLY A 298 -36.78 -3.79 -9.62
N PHE A 299 -37.95 -4.15 -9.17
CA PHE A 299 -38.67 -5.38 -9.55
C PHE A 299 -40.14 -5.11 -9.90
N VAL A 300 -40.69 -5.91 -10.80
CA VAL A 300 -42.11 -5.94 -11.09
C VAL A 300 -42.68 -7.31 -10.71
N LEU A 301 -43.96 -7.37 -10.33
CA LEU A 301 -44.66 -8.64 -10.15
C LEU A 301 -44.84 -9.33 -11.49
N VAL A 302 -44.76 -10.65 -11.49
CA VAL A 302 -45.12 -11.51 -12.64
C VAL A 302 -46.64 -11.70 -12.60
N ASP A 303 -47.32 -11.18 -13.59
CA ASP A 303 -48.77 -11.17 -13.67
C ASP A 303 -49.44 -10.54 -12.42
N ASP A 304 -50.48 -11.18 -11.89
CA ASP A 304 -51.17 -10.77 -10.66
C ASP A 304 -50.67 -11.51 -9.41
N ASP A 305 -49.44 -11.98 -9.40
CA ASP A 305 -48.86 -12.73 -8.28
C ASP A 305 -48.73 -11.88 -7.00
N VAL A 306 -48.76 -12.56 -5.87
CA VAL A 306 -48.58 -11.95 -4.56
C VAL A 306 -47.24 -12.38 -3.99
N LEU A 307 -46.44 -11.41 -3.49
CA LEU A 307 -45.17 -11.70 -2.86
C LEU A 307 -45.31 -12.72 -1.71
N PRO A 308 -44.39 -13.68 -1.58
CA PRO A 308 -44.36 -14.58 -0.44
C PRO A 308 -44.28 -13.81 0.88
N ALA A 309 -44.92 -14.31 1.94
CA ALA A 309 -45.06 -13.64 3.24
C ALA A 309 -43.73 -13.31 3.95
N ASN A 310 -42.63 -13.91 3.54
CA ASN A 310 -41.28 -13.62 4.05
C ASN A 310 -40.65 -12.38 3.43
N TYR A 311 -41.21 -11.84 2.35
CA TYR A 311 -40.79 -10.56 1.77
C TYR A 311 -41.68 -9.45 2.33
N GLY A 312 -41.08 -8.58 3.13
CA GLY A 312 -41.79 -7.42 3.68
C GLY A 312 -42.02 -6.36 2.62
N ILE A 313 -43.20 -5.76 2.63
CA ILE A 313 -43.49 -4.54 1.88
C ILE A 313 -43.42 -3.40 2.92
N GLY A 314 -42.41 -2.53 2.84
CA GLY A 314 -42.26 -1.40 3.76
C GLY A 314 -43.23 -0.29 3.48
N GLU A 315 -43.61 0.45 4.53
CA GLU A 315 -44.38 1.68 4.36
C GLU A 315 -43.52 2.76 3.66
N LYS A 316 -44.18 3.65 2.92
CA LYS A 316 -43.63 4.74 2.11
C LYS A 316 -42.55 5.54 2.87
N GLN A 317 -41.38 5.64 2.28
CA GLN A 317 -40.33 6.53 2.76
C GLN A 317 -40.35 7.90 2.08
N ASP A 318 -39.84 8.91 2.82
CA ASP A 318 -39.75 10.28 2.33
C ASP A 318 -38.47 10.45 1.48
N TRP A 319 -38.61 10.40 0.18
CA TRP A 319 -37.54 10.55 -0.81
C TRP A 319 -36.81 11.90 -0.79
N THR A 320 -37.30 12.86 0.00
CA THR A 320 -36.68 14.19 0.11
C THR A 320 -35.45 14.24 1.03
N LYS A 321 -35.11 13.10 1.65
CA LYS A 321 -34.00 12.98 2.62
C LYS A 321 -32.75 12.24 2.10
N LYS A 322 -32.66 12.00 0.79
CA LYS A 322 -31.45 11.47 0.14
C LYS A 322 -30.43 12.56 -0.14
#